data_31ac64430928231baf76964e5e8dc269
#
_entry.id   31ac64430928231baf76964e5e8dc269
#
_cell.length_a   1.000
_cell.length_b   1.000
_cell.length_c   1.000
_cell.angle_alpha   90.00
_cell.angle_beta   90.00
_cell.angle_gamma   90.00
#
_symmetry.space_group_name_H-M   'P 1'
#
loop_
_entity.id
_entity.type
_entity.pdbx_description
1 polymer ?
#
loop_
_entity_poly.entity_id
_entity_poly.type
_entity_poly.pdbx_seq_one_letter_code
_entity_poly.pdbx_strand_id
1 'polypeptide(L)'
;MMTHIKIILACLALTCSSLVRAQDGDNIRPQVVLHTTKGDVTVQLYNETPLHRDRFLALVKEGFYNGLLFHRIIYGFMIQTGDAATRDSLVETPSLDKSLLQKIPAEIHYPMFMHKRGALCAAREGDGANPQRMSSPTQFYIVYGKRFNDEMLDKQQLSINRSMGEQAITLTDEVRDIYKRIGGSPHLDGAYTVFGEVTEGIQVVRDIDWTPTDENDRPTEPVRIVSAEVISQ
;
A
#
# COMPACT_ATOMS: atom_id res chain seq x y z
N MET A 1 -15.77 44.77 69.08
CA MET A 1 -16.17 45.60 67.97
C MET A 1 -15.36 45.17 66.77
N MET A 2 -15.67 44.18 66.17
CA MET A 2 -16.48 43.75 65.08
C MET A 2 -16.44 44.68 63.89
N THR A 3 -15.79 44.28 62.78
CA THR A 3 -16.44 44.29 61.49
C THR A 3 -15.47 43.98 60.39
N HIS A 4 -15.92 43.08 59.52
CA HIS A 4 -15.59 42.89 58.08
C HIS A 4 -14.29 42.30 57.64
N ILE A 5 -14.36 40.99 57.36
CA ILE A 5 -13.69 40.38 56.21
C ILE A 5 -14.61 39.32 55.60
N LYS A 6 -15.35 39.76 54.60
CA LYS A 6 -15.91 38.83 53.57
C LYS A 6 -15.58 39.41 52.20
N ILE A 7 -15.43 38.60 51.25
CA ILE A 7 -15.13 38.82 49.81
C ILE A 7 -13.66 38.68 49.52
N ILE A 8 -13.33 37.51 49.02
CA ILE A 8 -12.65 37.21 47.75
C ILE A 8 -12.55 35.67 47.66
N LEU A 9 -13.55 35.07 47.03
CA LEU A 9 -13.41 33.68 46.53
C LEU A 9 -14.43 33.50 45.39
N ALA A 10 -14.10 34.03 44.25
CA ALA A 10 -14.78 33.71 43.01
C ALA A 10 -13.98 34.28 41.82
N CYS A 11 -13.10 33.54 41.25
CA CYS A 11 -12.59 33.68 39.86
C CYS A 11 -11.40 32.71 39.65
N LEU A 12 -11.67 31.44 39.61
CA LEU A 12 -10.71 30.47 39.04
C LEU A 12 -11.46 29.22 38.56
N ALA A 13 -12.28 29.38 37.54
CA ALA A 13 -12.90 28.25 36.85
C ALA A 13 -13.35 28.69 35.46
N LEU A 14 -12.40 29.00 34.57
CA LEU A 14 -12.67 29.12 33.12
C LEU A 14 -11.35 29.21 32.34
N THR A 15 -10.55 28.11 32.29
CA THR A 15 -9.52 27.94 31.24
C THR A 15 -9.13 26.49 31.18
N CYS A 16 -10.03 25.60 30.82
CA CYS A 16 -9.69 24.23 30.51
C CYS A 16 -10.67 23.62 29.50
N SER A 17 -10.84 24.27 28.35
CA SER A 17 -11.73 23.76 27.31
C SER A 17 -11.21 23.97 25.87
N SER A 18 -9.92 24.12 25.67
CA SER A 18 -9.38 24.35 24.32
C SER A 18 -8.18 23.47 23.92
N LEU A 19 -8.00 22.31 24.55
CA LEU A 19 -6.86 21.41 24.26
C LEU A 19 -7.25 19.99 23.84
N VAL A 20 -8.48 19.77 23.38
CA VAL A 20 -8.94 18.42 22.94
C VAL A 20 -9.34 18.39 21.46
N ARG A 21 -8.82 19.25 20.63
CA ARG A 21 -9.20 19.26 19.19
C ARG A 21 -8.02 19.14 18.21
N ALA A 22 -6.86 18.74 18.68
CA ALA A 22 -5.66 18.61 17.83
C ALA A 22 -5.20 17.16 17.59
N GLN A 23 -5.94 16.14 18.03
CA GLN A 23 -5.54 14.74 17.88
C GLN A 23 -6.36 13.90 16.91
N ASP A 24 -7.49 14.38 16.40
CA ASP A 24 -8.29 13.63 15.43
C ASP A 24 -7.82 13.82 13.97
N GLY A 25 -7.02 14.84 13.68
CA GLY A 25 -6.50 15.09 12.34
C GLY A 25 -5.36 14.16 11.90
N ASP A 26 -4.57 13.64 12.84
CA ASP A 26 -3.39 12.80 12.54
C ASP A 26 -3.73 11.32 12.26
N ASN A 27 -4.98 10.93 12.40
CA ASN A 27 -5.40 9.53 12.29
C ASN A 27 -6.17 9.21 11.00
N ILE A 28 -6.44 10.20 10.16
CA ILE A 28 -7.12 9.97 8.88
C ILE A 28 -6.09 9.35 7.92
N ARG A 29 -6.40 8.17 7.41
CA ARG A 29 -5.61 7.52 6.37
C ARG A 29 -6.08 7.98 5.00
N PRO A 30 -5.20 8.52 4.16
CA PRO A 30 -5.57 8.96 2.82
C PRO A 30 -6.14 7.82 1.98
N GLN A 31 -7.10 8.15 1.12
CA GLN A 31 -7.69 7.20 0.18
C GLN A 31 -7.55 7.70 -1.25
N VAL A 32 -7.32 6.76 -2.15
CA VAL A 32 -7.19 6.98 -3.59
C VAL A 32 -8.10 6.02 -4.33
N VAL A 33 -8.82 6.52 -5.33
CA VAL A 33 -9.53 5.68 -6.30
C VAL A 33 -8.68 5.52 -7.55
N LEU A 34 -8.50 4.29 -7.99
CA LEU A 34 -7.95 3.93 -9.29
C LEU A 34 -9.11 3.56 -10.21
N HIS A 35 -9.47 4.43 -11.14
CA HIS A 35 -10.45 4.13 -12.20
C HIS A 35 -9.76 3.30 -13.26
N THR A 36 -10.16 2.05 -13.42
CA THR A 36 -9.54 1.13 -14.38
C THR A 36 -10.50 0.76 -15.51
N THR A 37 -9.97 0.20 -16.59
CA THR A 37 -10.80 -0.33 -17.69
C THR A 37 -11.67 -1.53 -17.28
N LYS A 38 -11.47 -2.07 -16.05
CA LYS A 38 -12.26 -3.17 -15.47
C LYS A 38 -13.19 -2.72 -14.32
N GLY A 39 -13.14 -1.42 -13.94
CA GLY A 39 -13.90 -0.83 -12.84
C GLY A 39 -12.99 -0.13 -11.82
N ASP A 40 -13.57 0.31 -10.73
CA ASP A 40 -12.89 1.13 -9.73
C ASP A 40 -12.30 0.29 -8.60
N VAL A 41 -11.12 0.68 -8.14
CA VAL A 41 -10.43 0.11 -6.96
C VAL A 41 -10.09 1.25 -6.02
N THR A 42 -10.65 1.24 -4.81
CA THR A 42 -10.29 2.19 -3.75
C THR A 42 -9.22 1.58 -2.87
N VAL A 43 -8.14 2.33 -2.66
CA VAL A 43 -7.06 1.96 -1.75
C VAL A 43 -6.94 2.96 -0.62
N GLN A 44 -6.68 2.48 0.60
CA GLN A 44 -6.32 3.29 1.75
C GLN A 44 -4.82 3.17 2.00
N LEU A 45 -4.16 4.31 2.24
CA LEU A 45 -2.72 4.36 2.48
C LEU A 45 -2.41 4.36 3.97
N TYR A 46 -1.27 3.77 4.36
CA TYR A 46 -0.85 3.68 5.75
C TYR A 46 -0.01 4.89 6.17
N ASN A 47 -0.33 5.47 7.33
CA ASN A 47 0.41 6.60 7.88
C ASN A 47 1.79 6.19 8.40
N GLU A 48 1.96 4.92 8.71
CA GLU A 48 3.19 4.31 9.21
C GLU A 48 4.26 4.08 8.12
N THR A 49 3.88 4.30 6.84
CA THR A 49 4.80 4.26 5.69
C THR A 49 4.80 5.60 4.94
N PRO A 50 5.20 6.71 5.59
CA PRO A 50 5.03 8.06 5.07
C PRO A 50 5.79 8.32 3.76
N LEU A 51 6.97 7.73 3.55
CA LEU A 51 7.74 7.94 2.32
C LEU A 51 7.01 7.39 1.10
N HIS A 52 6.42 6.18 1.22
CA HIS A 52 5.65 5.56 0.14
C HIS A 52 4.29 6.21 -0.02
N ARG A 53 3.59 6.49 1.10
CA ARG A 53 2.30 7.20 1.09
C ARG A 53 2.41 8.53 0.37
N ASP A 54 3.33 9.39 0.78
CA ASP A 54 3.45 10.76 0.27
C ASP A 54 3.92 10.76 -1.20
N ARG A 55 4.82 9.82 -1.58
CA ARG A 55 5.22 9.63 -2.97
C ARG A 55 4.04 9.21 -3.84
N PHE A 56 3.25 8.23 -3.40
CA PHE A 56 2.09 7.75 -4.15
C PHE A 56 1.05 8.86 -4.34
N LEU A 57 0.74 9.62 -3.28
CA LEU A 57 -0.17 10.77 -3.33
C LEU A 57 0.33 11.86 -4.30
N ALA A 58 1.62 12.19 -4.27
CA ALA A 58 2.20 13.17 -5.18
C ALA A 58 2.05 12.72 -6.65
N LEU A 59 2.38 11.46 -6.95
CA LEU A 59 2.23 10.91 -8.30
C LEU A 59 0.77 10.84 -8.77
N VAL A 60 -0.17 10.56 -7.88
CA VAL A 60 -1.62 10.61 -8.19
C VAL A 60 -2.04 12.03 -8.53
N LYS A 61 -1.64 13.03 -7.73
CA LYS A 61 -1.98 14.45 -7.96
C LYS A 61 -1.41 14.98 -9.27
N GLU A 62 -0.23 14.53 -9.68
CA GLU A 62 0.40 14.86 -10.96
C GLU A 62 -0.22 14.10 -12.15
N GLY A 63 -1.20 13.21 -11.92
CA GLY A 63 -1.80 12.38 -12.97
C GLY A 63 -0.83 11.32 -13.54
N PHE A 64 0.24 10.98 -12.81
CA PHE A 64 1.28 10.07 -13.30
C PHE A 64 0.72 8.70 -13.69
N TYR A 65 -0.25 8.18 -12.97
CA TYR A 65 -0.79 6.84 -13.22
C TYR A 65 -1.80 6.78 -14.37
N ASN A 66 -2.27 7.93 -14.89
CA ASN A 66 -3.26 7.97 -15.95
C ASN A 66 -2.73 7.35 -17.24
N GLY A 67 -3.51 6.43 -17.81
CA GLY A 67 -3.18 5.72 -19.05
C GLY A 67 -2.15 4.59 -18.89
N LEU A 68 -1.62 4.30 -17.69
CA LEU A 68 -0.63 3.23 -17.49
C LEU A 68 -1.29 1.84 -17.53
N LEU A 69 -0.57 0.86 -18.10
CA LEU A 69 -0.98 -0.54 -18.09
C LEU A 69 -0.70 -1.19 -16.72
N PHE A 70 -1.55 -2.18 -16.37
CA PHE A 70 -1.10 -3.29 -15.56
C PHE A 70 -0.21 -4.16 -16.45
N HIS A 71 1.07 -3.85 -16.47
CA HIS A 71 2.02 -4.43 -17.44
C HIS A 71 2.52 -5.83 -17.08
N ARG A 72 2.24 -6.27 -15.84
CA ARG A 72 2.55 -7.61 -15.37
C ARG A 72 1.45 -8.11 -14.46
N ILE A 73 0.87 -9.25 -14.83
CA ILE A 73 -0.20 -9.92 -14.09
C ILE A 73 0.20 -11.37 -13.91
N ILE A 74 0.26 -11.84 -12.67
CA ILE A 74 0.50 -13.26 -12.38
C ILE A 74 -0.73 -13.81 -11.68
N TYR A 75 -1.44 -14.69 -12.36
CA TYR A 75 -2.66 -15.31 -11.88
C TYR A 75 -2.51 -15.92 -10.48
N GLY A 76 -3.43 -15.55 -9.59
CA GLY A 76 -3.43 -16.01 -8.20
C GLY A 76 -2.26 -15.50 -7.37
N PHE A 77 -1.61 -14.41 -7.83
CA PHE A 77 -0.50 -13.77 -7.10
C PHE A 77 -0.68 -12.26 -7.00
N MET A 78 -0.47 -11.50 -8.08
CA MET A 78 -0.51 -10.03 -8.02
C MET A 78 -0.74 -9.39 -9.39
N ILE A 79 -1.18 -8.13 -9.36
CA ILE A 79 -1.27 -7.24 -10.52
C ILE A 79 -0.33 -6.06 -10.32
N GLN A 80 0.56 -5.77 -11.27
CA GLN A 80 1.60 -4.74 -11.17
C GLN A 80 1.45 -3.67 -12.25
N THR A 81 1.66 -2.41 -11.85
CA THR A 81 1.58 -1.22 -12.70
C THR A 81 2.63 -0.18 -12.30
N GLY A 82 2.57 1.03 -12.90
CA GLY A 82 3.44 2.16 -12.55
C GLY A 82 4.70 2.28 -13.41
N ASP A 83 4.80 1.53 -14.52
CA ASP A 83 5.86 1.71 -15.51
C ASP A 83 5.43 2.79 -16.52
N ALA A 84 6.11 3.93 -16.50
CA ALA A 84 5.85 5.07 -17.39
C ALA A 84 5.93 4.72 -18.89
N ALA A 85 6.76 3.73 -19.25
CA ALA A 85 6.91 3.28 -20.65
C ALA A 85 5.65 2.60 -21.21
N THR A 86 4.69 2.26 -20.33
CA THR A 86 3.44 1.59 -20.70
C THR A 86 2.27 2.54 -20.93
N ARG A 87 2.52 3.86 -20.84
CA ARG A 87 1.47 4.88 -20.99
C ARG A 87 0.81 4.80 -22.37
N ASP A 88 -0.50 5.00 -22.40
CA ASP A 88 -1.23 5.19 -23.62
C ASP A 88 -0.71 6.44 -24.36
N SER A 89 -0.41 6.30 -25.65
CA SER A 89 0.12 7.40 -26.46
C SER A 89 -0.86 8.57 -26.62
N LEU A 90 -2.14 8.36 -26.34
CA LEU A 90 -3.17 9.40 -26.36
C LEU A 90 -3.28 10.17 -25.03
N VAL A 91 -2.57 9.72 -23.98
CA VAL A 91 -2.57 10.36 -22.66
C VAL A 91 -1.28 11.17 -22.50
N GLU A 92 -1.43 12.45 -22.15
CA GLU A 92 -0.31 13.34 -21.91
C GLU A 92 0.62 12.83 -20.82
N THR A 93 1.92 12.93 -21.06
CA THR A 93 2.93 12.57 -20.04
C THR A 93 3.14 13.76 -19.13
N PRO A 94 2.87 13.63 -17.81
CA PRO A 94 3.07 14.74 -16.87
C PRO A 94 4.55 15.08 -16.73
N SER A 95 4.83 16.37 -16.53
CA SER A 95 6.17 16.85 -16.18
C SER A 95 6.38 16.71 -14.68
N LEU A 96 7.19 15.73 -14.27
CA LEU A 96 7.43 15.43 -12.86
C LEU A 96 8.70 16.12 -12.35
N ASP A 97 8.68 16.50 -11.06
CA ASP A 97 9.91 16.80 -10.35
C ASP A 97 10.81 15.56 -10.28
N LYS A 98 12.10 15.73 -10.54
CA LYS A 98 13.09 14.64 -10.55
C LYS A 98 13.19 13.91 -9.20
N SER A 99 12.89 14.59 -8.09
CA SER A 99 12.86 13.96 -6.76
C SER A 99 11.83 12.85 -6.67
N LEU A 100 10.71 12.95 -7.40
CA LEU A 100 9.67 11.94 -7.46
C LEU A 100 10.12 10.66 -8.19
N LEU A 101 11.22 10.69 -8.91
CA LEU A 101 11.76 9.56 -9.66
C LEU A 101 12.94 8.86 -8.96
N GLN A 102 13.27 9.26 -7.73
CA GLN A 102 14.30 8.61 -6.92
C GLN A 102 13.72 7.39 -6.17
N LYS A 103 14.52 6.31 -6.08
CA LYS A 103 14.18 5.12 -5.29
C LYS A 103 13.84 5.51 -3.85
N ILE A 104 12.91 4.78 -3.24
CA ILE A 104 12.40 5.05 -1.90
C ILE A 104 13.03 4.04 -0.93
N PRO A 105 13.62 4.47 0.21
CA PRO A 105 14.03 3.57 1.27
C PRO A 105 12.90 2.65 1.72
N ALA A 106 13.19 1.39 2.03
CA ALA A 106 12.18 0.44 2.46
C ALA A 106 11.53 0.85 3.79
N GLU A 107 10.21 0.72 3.89
CA GLU A 107 9.41 0.90 5.11
C GLU A 107 8.67 -0.40 5.43
N ILE A 108 9.41 -1.41 5.90
CA ILE A 108 8.89 -2.76 6.14
C ILE A 108 8.48 -2.89 7.59
N HIS A 109 7.19 -3.08 7.86
CA HIS A 109 6.59 -3.14 9.19
C HIS A 109 5.90 -4.50 9.46
N TYR A 110 6.58 -5.60 9.20
CA TYR A 110 6.06 -6.93 9.54
C TYR A 110 6.09 -7.16 11.07
N PRO A 111 5.08 -7.78 11.69
CA PRO A 111 3.86 -8.35 11.11
C PRO A 111 2.67 -7.36 11.01
N MET A 112 2.84 -6.08 11.35
CA MET A 112 1.77 -5.08 11.30
C MET A 112 1.15 -5.01 9.90
N PHE A 113 2.00 -4.95 8.87
CA PHE A 113 1.60 -4.98 7.47
C PHE A 113 2.18 -6.20 6.78
N MET A 114 1.31 -6.96 6.14
CA MET A 114 1.65 -8.22 5.47
C MET A 114 1.02 -8.29 4.08
N HIS A 115 1.53 -9.16 3.24
CA HIS A 115 1.06 -9.34 1.85
C HIS A 115 -0.24 -10.16 1.79
N LYS A 116 -1.22 -9.81 2.64
CA LYS A 116 -2.58 -10.38 2.54
C LYS A 116 -3.25 -9.97 1.24
N ARG A 117 -4.32 -10.67 0.83
CA ARG A 117 -5.12 -10.24 -0.33
C ARG A 117 -5.61 -8.81 -0.15
N GLY A 118 -5.43 -7.99 -1.19
CA GLY A 118 -5.75 -6.57 -1.20
C GLY A 118 -4.60 -5.67 -0.73
N ALA A 119 -3.47 -6.20 -0.27
CA ALA A 119 -2.32 -5.38 0.11
C ALA A 119 -1.78 -4.59 -1.09
N LEU A 120 -1.54 -3.29 -0.91
CA LEU A 120 -0.89 -2.37 -1.84
C LEU A 120 0.60 -2.28 -1.48
N CYS A 121 1.47 -2.68 -2.41
CA CYS A 121 2.88 -2.92 -2.13
C CYS A 121 3.77 -2.26 -3.17
N ALA A 122 4.95 -1.81 -2.74
CA ALA A 122 5.93 -1.22 -3.64
C ALA A 122 6.73 -2.30 -4.38
N ALA A 123 6.85 -2.17 -5.69
CA ALA A 123 7.74 -3.02 -6.48
C ALA A 123 9.20 -2.63 -6.23
N ARG A 124 10.12 -3.57 -6.42
CA ARG A 124 11.57 -3.35 -6.35
C ARG A 124 12.35 -4.41 -7.14
N GLU A 125 13.60 -4.11 -7.41
CA GLU A 125 14.55 -5.08 -7.94
C GLU A 125 14.92 -6.13 -6.89
N GLY A 126 15.33 -7.31 -7.35
CA GLY A 126 15.76 -8.40 -6.46
C GLY A 126 17.02 -8.06 -5.65
N ASP A 127 17.22 -8.76 -4.52
CA ASP A 127 18.26 -8.47 -3.51
C ASP A 127 19.67 -8.44 -4.10
N GLY A 128 19.98 -9.23 -5.14
CA GLY A 128 21.29 -9.21 -5.79
C GLY A 128 21.66 -7.89 -6.46
N ALA A 129 20.69 -7.19 -7.05
CA ALA A 129 20.86 -5.88 -7.66
C ALA A 129 20.51 -4.74 -6.69
N ASN A 130 19.80 -5.03 -5.62
CA ASN A 130 19.25 -4.06 -4.67
C ASN A 130 19.31 -4.58 -3.22
N PRO A 131 20.52 -4.73 -2.66
CA PRO A 131 20.69 -5.29 -1.31
C PRO A 131 20.09 -4.40 -0.21
N GLN A 132 19.87 -3.12 -0.48
CA GLN A 132 19.21 -2.18 0.43
C GLN A 132 17.67 -2.28 0.37
N ARG A 133 17.11 -3.11 -0.51
CA ARG A 133 15.68 -3.31 -0.71
C ARG A 133 14.91 -2.01 -0.98
N MET A 134 15.56 -1.02 -1.61
CA MET A 134 14.92 0.23 -1.99
C MET A 134 13.80 -0.02 -2.99
N SER A 135 12.67 0.63 -2.79
CA SER A 135 11.50 0.50 -3.65
C SER A 135 11.66 1.31 -4.95
N SER A 136 10.97 0.85 -6.00
CA SER A 136 10.75 1.65 -7.20
C SER A 136 10.07 2.97 -6.83
N PRO A 137 10.42 4.08 -7.48
CA PRO A 137 9.76 5.36 -7.22
C PRO A 137 8.30 5.40 -7.64
N THR A 138 7.90 4.55 -8.59
CA THR A 138 6.59 4.67 -9.26
C THR A 138 5.83 3.36 -9.37
N GLN A 139 6.52 2.20 -9.42
CA GLN A 139 5.86 0.93 -9.64
C GLN A 139 5.34 0.33 -8.34
N PHE A 140 4.11 -0.14 -8.39
CA PHE A 140 3.45 -0.84 -7.29
C PHE A 140 2.69 -2.07 -7.78
N TYR A 141 2.31 -2.92 -6.85
CA TYR A 141 1.44 -4.06 -7.13
C TYR A 141 0.36 -4.21 -6.05
N ILE A 142 -0.76 -4.80 -6.45
CA ILE A 142 -1.83 -5.20 -5.54
C ILE A 142 -1.85 -6.73 -5.48
N VAL A 143 -1.80 -7.26 -4.27
CA VAL A 143 -1.82 -8.70 -4.03
C VAL A 143 -3.24 -9.23 -4.20
N TYR A 144 -3.44 -10.22 -5.07
CA TYR A 144 -4.64 -11.04 -5.05
C TYR A 144 -4.40 -12.33 -4.25
N GLY A 145 -3.34 -13.06 -4.59
CA GLY A 145 -2.87 -14.23 -3.87
C GLY A 145 -3.89 -15.38 -3.83
N LYS A 146 -3.48 -16.48 -3.22
CA LYS A 146 -4.34 -17.65 -2.97
C LYS A 146 -4.51 -17.89 -1.48
N ARG A 147 -5.49 -18.69 -1.08
CA ARG A 147 -5.62 -19.18 0.30
C ARG A 147 -4.64 -20.31 0.55
N PHE A 148 -4.23 -20.45 1.79
CA PHE A 148 -3.28 -21.44 2.26
C PHE A 148 -3.92 -22.41 3.26
N ASN A 149 -3.36 -23.61 3.36
CA ASN A 149 -3.52 -24.49 4.52
C ASN A 149 -2.20 -24.55 5.30
N ASP A 150 -2.18 -25.25 6.42
CA ASP A 150 -1.01 -25.29 7.29
C ASP A 150 0.22 -25.91 6.60
N GLU A 151 0.04 -26.99 5.85
CA GLU A 151 1.14 -27.61 5.08
C GLU A 151 1.77 -26.65 4.05
N MET A 152 0.93 -25.86 3.36
CA MET A 152 1.39 -24.86 2.42
C MET A 152 2.15 -23.74 3.13
N LEU A 153 1.69 -23.31 4.32
CA LEU A 153 2.36 -22.27 5.11
C LEU A 153 3.68 -22.76 5.69
N ASP A 154 3.80 -24.04 6.05
CA ASP A 154 5.07 -24.64 6.45
C ASP A 154 6.09 -24.58 5.32
N LYS A 155 5.66 -24.89 4.07
CA LYS A 155 6.51 -24.73 2.88
C LYS A 155 6.91 -23.28 2.63
N GLN A 156 5.99 -22.32 2.87
CA GLN A 156 6.29 -20.89 2.76
C GLN A 156 7.32 -20.47 3.82
N GLN A 157 7.18 -20.90 5.09
CA GLN A 157 8.15 -20.62 6.14
C GLN A 157 9.54 -21.12 5.78
N LEU A 158 9.64 -22.36 5.26
CA LEU A 158 10.93 -22.90 4.80
C LEU A 158 11.52 -22.09 3.64
N SER A 159 10.69 -21.58 2.73
CA SER A 159 11.14 -20.72 1.64
C SER A 159 11.65 -19.37 2.14
N ILE A 160 10.93 -18.74 3.07
CA ILE A 160 11.32 -17.48 3.74
C ILE A 160 12.67 -17.67 4.45
N ASN A 161 12.82 -18.76 5.21
CA ASN A 161 14.06 -19.05 5.94
C ASN A 161 15.27 -19.19 4.99
N ARG A 162 15.07 -19.82 3.82
CA ARG A 162 16.14 -19.97 2.83
C ARG A 162 16.50 -18.65 2.13
N SER A 163 15.49 -17.83 1.80
CA SER A 163 15.71 -16.59 1.05
C SER A 163 16.23 -15.45 1.91
N MET A 164 15.86 -15.40 3.19
CA MET A 164 16.19 -14.29 4.10
C MET A 164 17.29 -14.64 5.10
N GLY A 165 17.63 -15.92 5.29
CA GLY A 165 18.65 -16.35 6.23
C GLY A 165 18.38 -15.88 7.67
N GLU A 166 19.35 -15.18 8.27
CA GLU A 166 19.23 -14.65 9.63
C GLU A 166 18.15 -13.55 9.78
N GLN A 167 17.72 -12.95 8.68
CA GLN A 167 16.65 -11.94 8.67
C GLN A 167 15.26 -12.55 8.47
N ALA A 168 15.13 -13.88 8.46
CA ALA A 168 13.87 -14.56 8.21
C ALA A 168 12.82 -14.19 9.25
N ILE A 169 11.63 -13.83 8.78
CA ILE A 169 10.47 -13.58 9.63
C ILE A 169 9.77 -14.90 9.97
N THR A 170 9.01 -14.90 11.06
CA THR A 170 8.20 -16.05 11.47
C THR A 170 6.73 -15.82 11.13
N LEU A 171 6.11 -16.76 10.42
CA LEU A 171 4.65 -16.79 10.24
C LEU A 171 4.01 -17.28 11.53
N THR A 172 3.63 -16.34 12.42
CA THR A 172 2.94 -16.66 13.68
C THR A 172 1.56 -17.27 13.42
N ASP A 173 0.94 -17.86 14.43
CA ASP A 173 -0.40 -18.47 14.28
C ASP A 173 -1.44 -17.44 13.82
N GLU A 174 -1.38 -16.20 14.31
CA GLU A 174 -2.26 -15.11 13.90
C GLU A 174 -2.07 -14.76 12.41
N VAL A 175 -0.82 -14.67 11.95
CA VAL A 175 -0.48 -14.42 10.53
C VAL A 175 -0.95 -15.58 9.66
N ARG A 176 -0.71 -16.82 10.10
CA ARG A 176 -1.17 -18.04 9.39
C ARG A 176 -2.68 -18.06 9.25
N ASP A 177 -3.43 -17.73 10.29
CA ASP A 177 -4.89 -17.67 10.24
C ASP A 177 -5.41 -16.64 9.25
N ILE A 178 -4.75 -15.50 9.10
CA ILE A 178 -5.08 -14.50 8.08
C ILE A 178 -4.89 -15.11 6.68
N TYR A 179 -3.75 -15.74 6.40
CA TYR A 179 -3.47 -16.34 5.09
C TYR A 179 -4.39 -17.53 4.77
N LYS A 180 -4.81 -18.30 5.77
CA LYS A 180 -5.81 -19.37 5.60
C LYS A 180 -7.19 -18.80 5.25
N ARG A 181 -7.60 -17.71 5.89
CA ARG A 181 -8.93 -17.11 5.74
C ARG A 181 -9.02 -16.19 4.52
N ILE A 182 -8.08 -15.28 4.36
CA ILE A 182 -8.11 -14.21 3.35
C ILE A 182 -7.30 -14.60 2.12
N GLY A 183 -6.13 -15.23 2.31
CA GLY A 183 -5.14 -15.49 1.27
C GLY A 183 -4.12 -14.35 1.15
N GLY A 184 -3.21 -14.48 0.18
CA GLY A 184 -2.16 -13.51 -0.05
C GLY A 184 -0.87 -14.14 -0.57
N SER A 185 0.29 -13.52 -0.23
CA SER A 185 1.61 -13.90 -0.73
C SER A 185 2.67 -13.84 0.38
N PRO A 186 2.62 -14.76 1.36
CA PRO A 186 3.46 -14.73 2.57
C PRO A 186 4.97 -14.74 2.30
N HIS A 187 5.41 -15.24 1.14
CA HIS A 187 6.83 -15.27 0.77
C HIS A 187 7.45 -13.89 0.53
N LEU A 188 6.64 -12.83 0.44
CA LEU A 188 7.10 -11.46 0.30
C LEU A 188 7.19 -10.71 1.64
N ASP A 189 6.61 -11.27 2.70
CA ASP A 189 6.62 -10.65 4.02
C ASP A 189 8.05 -10.44 4.55
N GLY A 190 8.27 -9.28 5.18
CA GLY A 190 9.59 -8.88 5.67
C GLY A 190 10.59 -8.49 4.57
N ALA A 191 10.23 -8.58 3.28
CA ALA A 191 11.13 -8.30 2.16
C ALA A 191 10.69 -7.13 1.27
N TYR A 192 9.39 -6.76 1.27
CA TYR A 192 8.83 -5.67 0.48
C TYR A 192 8.00 -4.75 1.36
N THR A 193 7.92 -3.47 0.99
CA THR A 193 7.06 -2.49 1.68
C THR A 193 5.61 -2.67 1.29
N VAL A 194 4.75 -2.85 2.29
CA VAL A 194 3.29 -2.77 2.17
C VAL A 194 2.89 -1.40 2.70
N PHE A 195 2.31 -0.54 1.85
CA PHE A 195 2.02 0.86 2.21
C PHE A 195 0.54 1.24 2.14
N GLY A 196 -0.33 0.26 1.92
CA GLY A 196 -1.77 0.44 1.89
C GLY A 196 -2.52 -0.87 1.67
N GLU A 197 -3.83 -0.74 1.51
CA GLU A 197 -4.71 -1.87 1.21
C GLU A 197 -5.93 -1.43 0.41
N VAL A 198 -6.49 -2.36 -0.35
CA VAL A 198 -7.78 -2.20 -1.04
C VAL A 198 -8.91 -2.22 -0.02
N THR A 199 -9.69 -1.17 0.02
CA THR A 199 -10.91 -1.05 0.85
C THR A 199 -12.18 -1.36 0.06
N GLU A 200 -12.20 -1.02 -1.23
CA GLU A 200 -13.30 -1.32 -2.14
C GLU A 200 -12.78 -1.78 -3.51
N GLY A 201 -13.55 -2.60 -4.21
CA GLY A 201 -13.18 -3.05 -5.56
C GLY A 201 -12.27 -4.28 -5.62
N ILE A 202 -12.18 -5.10 -4.55
CA ILE A 202 -11.37 -6.35 -4.57
C ILE A 202 -11.82 -7.33 -5.66
N GLN A 203 -13.08 -7.28 -6.09
CA GLN A 203 -13.59 -8.05 -7.22
C GLN A 203 -13.01 -7.55 -8.55
N VAL A 204 -12.75 -6.24 -8.70
CA VAL A 204 -12.08 -5.67 -9.86
C VAL A 204 -10.61 -6.13 -9.90
N VAL A 205 -9.94 -6.15 -8.75
CA VAL A 205 -8.58 -6.72 -8.64
C VAL A 205 -8.57 -8.19 -9.09
N ARG A 206 -9.57 -8.99 -8.70
CA ARG A 206 -9.73 -10.37 -9.19
C ARG A 206 -9.90 -10.42 -10.71
N ASP A 207 -10.76 -9.59 -11.26
CA ASP A 207 -11.08 -9.60 -12.69
C ASP A 207 -9.87 -9.16 -13.53
N ILE A 208 -8.98 -8.34 -12.96
CA ILE A 208 -7.67 -8.01 -13.54
C ILE A 208 -6.71 -9.19 -13.39
N ASP A 209 -6.60 -9.80 -12.20
CA ASP A 209 -5.74 -10.97 -11.94
C ASP A 209 -6.06 -12.16 -12.85
N TRP A 210 -7.30 -12.27 -13.29
CA TRP A 210 -7.80 -13.34 -14.18
C TRP A 210 -7.67 -13.00 -15.67
N THR A 211 -7.12 -11.84 -16.01
CA THR A 211 -6.86 -11.50 -17.42
C THR A 211 -5.82 -12.46 -17.99
N PRO A 212 -6.06 -13.07 -19.17
CA PRO A 212 -5.07 -13.91 -19.83
C PRO A 212 -3.77 -13.16 -20.11
N THR A 213 -2.64 -13.83 -19.91
CA THR A 213 -1.30 -13.27 -20.10
C THR A 213 -0.48 -14.09 -21.09
N ASP A 214 0.54 -13.46 -21.65
CA ASP A 214 1.58 -14.13 -22.44
C ASP A 214 2.64 -14.81 -21.55
N GLU A 215 3.67 -15.37 -22.16
CA GLU A 215 4.80 -16.03 -21.48
C GLU A 215 5.66 -15.10 -20.60
N ASN A 216 5.49 -13.78 -20.74
CA ASN A 216 6.17 -12.75 -19.97
C ASN A 216 5.27 -12.10 -18.92
N ASP A 217 4.17 -12.75 -18.53
CA ASP A 217 3.17 -12.24 -17.59
C ASP A 217 2.46 -10.96 -18.08
N ARG A 218 2.53 -10.60 -19.36
CA ARG A 218 1.86 -9.43 -19.92
C ARG A 218 0.42 -9.76 -20.31
N PRO A 219 -0.56 -8.92 -19.95
CA PRO A 219 -1.95 -9.14 -20.35
C PRO A 219 -2.07 -9.10 -21.89
N THR A 220 -2.75 -10.10 -22.44
CA THR A 220 -3.01 -10.18 -23.90
C THR A 220 -4.01 -9.12 -24.38
N GLU A 221 -4.86 -8.63 -23.48
CA GLU A 221 -5.72 -7.47 -23.69
C GLU A 221 -5.29 -6.34 -22.75
N PRO A 222 -5.17 -5.09 -23.22
CA PRO A 222 -4.72 -3.98 -22.40
C PRO A 222 -5.67 -3.72 -21.23
N VAL A 223 -5.17 -3.84 -20.00
CA VAL A 223 -5.86 -3.38 -18.79
C VAL A 223 -5.12 -2.14 -18.28
N ARG A 224 -5.82 -1.00 -18.13
CA ARG A 224 -5.22 0.29 -17.81
C ARG A 224 -5.84 0.94 -16.60
N ILE A 225 -5.05 1.78 -15.92
CA ILE A 225 -5.56 2.85 -15.08
C ILE A 225 -6.00 3.97 -16.02
N VAL A 226 -7.29 4.28 -16.07
CA VAL A 226 -7.85 5.39 -16.85
C VAL A 226 -7.46 6.71 -16.18
N SER A 227 -7.71 6.79 -14.86
CA SER A 227 -7.31 7.91 -14.01
C SER A 227 -7.16 7.46 -12.55
N ALA A 228 -6.45 8.27 -11.76
CA ALA A 228 -6.36 8.09 -10.31
C ALA A 228 -6.62 9.42 -9.61
N GLU A 229 -7.36 9.38 -8.50
CA GLU A 229 -7.68 10.60 -7.72
C GLU A 229 -7.66 10.34 -6.22
N VAL A 230 -7.27 11.38 -5.46
CA VAL A 230 -7.31 11.38 -4.01
C VAL A 230 -8.70 11.77 -3.55
N ILE A 231 -9.37 10.91 -2.78
CA ILE A 231 -10.75 11.13 -2.31
C ILE A 231 -10.85 11.51 -0.84
N SER A 232 -9.79 11.23 -0.04
CA SER A 232 -9.67 11.72 1.34
C SER A 232 -8.19 11.89 1.74
N GLN A 233 -7.92 12.88 2.59
CA GLN A 233 -6.60 13.18 3.18
C GLN A 233 -6.73 13.59 4.63
#